data_00ab3b058c75b46b8893682812dd8fa6
#
_entry.id   00ab3b058c75b46b8893682812dd8fa6
#
_cell.length_a   1.000
_cell.length_b   1.000
_cell.length_c   1.000
_cell.angle_alpha   90.00
_cell.angle_beta   90.00
_cell.angle_gamma   90.00
#
_symmetry.space_group_name_H-M   'P 1'
#
loop_
_entity.id
_entity.type
_entity.pdbx_description
1 polymer ?
#
loop_
_entity_poly.entity_id
_entity_poly.type
_entity_poly.pdbx_seq_one_letter_code
_entity_poly.pdbx_strand_id
1 'polypeptide(L)' 'MTTHVLETGGQVCPFPLIEAQKAMAGLPVGDRLTINFDCTQATESIPEWTAQADYPVTSFRKVGSADWTITVEKA' A
#
# COMPACT_ATOMS: atom_id res chain seq x y z
N MET A 1 6.01 -6.85 15.84
CA MET A 1 5.54 -6.74 14.45
C MET A 1 4.05 -6.43 14.44
N THR A 2 3.68 -5.29 13.90
CA THR A 2 2.30 -4.82 13.91
C THR A 2 1.86 -4.57 12.47
N THR A 3 0.61 -4.92 12.17
CA THR A 3 0.02 -4.62 10.86
C THR A 3 -0.89 -3.41 11.01
N HIS A 4 -0.61 -2.40 10.21
CA HIS A 4 -1.41 -1.17 10.16
C HIS A 4 -2.27 -1.20 8.90
N VAL A 5 -3.46 -0.61 8.95
CA VAL A 5 -4.38 -0.57 7.81
C VAL A 5 -4.58 0.87 7.39
N LEU A 6 -4.41 1.12 6.08
CA LEU A 6 -4.62 2.43 5.47
C LEU A 6 -5.77 2.33 4.47
N GLU A 7 -6.83 3.08 4.72
CA GLU A 7 -7.98 3.15 3.84
C GLU A 7 -7.83 4.33 2.90
N THR A 8 -7.74 4.05 1.60
CA THR A 8 -7.64 5.10 0.58
C THR A 8 -8.78 5.04 -0.43
N GLY A 9 -9.84 4.30 -0.12
CA GLY A 9 -11.02 4.22 -0.97
C GLY A 9 -11.62 5.60 -1.19
N GLY A 10 -12.02 5.88 -2.42
CA GLY A 10 -12.59 7.16 -2.79
C GLY A 10 -11.59 8.25 -3.10
N GLN A 11 -10.30 8.01 -2.87
CA GLN A 11 -9.26 8.98 -3.21
C GLN A 11 -8.83 8.79 -4.67
N VAL A 12 -8.56 9.92 -5.36
CA VAL A 12 -8.05 9.88 -6.73
C VAL A 12 -6.53 9.72 -6.72
N CYS A 13 -5.99 9.08 -7.77
CA CYS A 13 -4.56 8.97 -7.94
C CYS A 13 -3.95 10.37 -8.16
N PRO A 14 -2.77 10.66 -7.60
CA PRO A 14 -1.86 9.71 -6.97
C PRO A 14 -1.96 9.65 -5.43
N PHE A 15 -3.05 10.07 -4.84
CA PHE A 15 -3.18 10.17 -3.38
C PHE A 15 -2.99 8.85 -2.64
N PRO A 16 -3.49 7.69 -3.11
CA PRO A 16 -3.22 6.44 -2.40
C PRO A 16 -1.73 6.15 -2.25
N LEU A 17 -0.94 6.42 -3.28
CA LEU A 17 0.51 6.24 -3.21
C LEU A 17 1.15 7.21 -2.23
N ILE A 18 0.75 8.48 -2.27
CA ILE A 18 1.30 9.51 -1.36
C ILE A 18 0.98 9.16 0.10
N GLU A 19 -0.26 8.75 0.38
CA GLU A 19 -0.66 8.36 1.72
C GLU A 19 0.11 7.12 2.19
N ALA A 20 0.32 6.15 1.31
CA ALA A 20 1.10 4.96 1.62
C ALA A 20 2.54 5.30 1.96
N GLN A 21 3.16 6.20 1.20
CA GLN A 21 4.53 6.65 1.47
C GLN A 21 4.64 7.34 2.83
N LYS A 22 3.69 8.21 3.16
CA LYS A 22 3.66 8.89 4.44
C LYS A 22 3.48 7.93 5.60
N ALA A 23 2.54 7.01 5.48
CA ALA A 23 2.27 6.03 6.52
C ALA A 23 3.48 5.13 6.74
N MET A 24 4.10 4.65 5.66
CA MET A 24 5.25 3.77 5.76
C MET A 24 6.45 4.47 6.41
N ALA A 25 6.64 5.75 6.15
CA ALA A 25 7.74 6.52 6.73
C ALA A 25 7.66 6.59 8.26
N GLY A 26 6.46 6.50 8.82
CA GLY A 26 6.25 6.53 10.27
C GLY A 26 6.31 5.17 10.95
N LEU A 27 6.50 4.08 10.19
CA LEU A 27 6.50 2.74 10.76
C LEU A 27 7.92 2.28 11.10
N PRO A 28 8.07 1.54 12.21
CA PRO A 28 9.36 0.90 12.51
C PRO A 28 9.62 -0.28 11.57
N VAL A 29 10.88 -0.64 11.41
CA VAL A 29 11.28 -1.80 10.62
C VAL A 29 10.63 -3.07 11.20
N GLY A 30 10.08 -3.88 10.31
CA GLY A 30 9.39 -5.11 10.68
C GLY A 30 7.88 -4.98 10.74
N ASP A 31 7.34 -3.77 10.81
CA ASP A 31 5.90 -3.56 10.74
C ASP A 31 5.39 -3.69 9.32
N ARG A 32 4.11 -3.98 9.18
CA ARG A 32 3.45 -4.13 7.89
C ARG A 32 2.38 -3.06 7.72
N LEU A 33 2.17 -2.66 6.48
CA LEU A 33 1.10 -1.73 6.11
C LEU A 33 0.21 -2.40 5.09
N THR A 34 -1.08 -2.51 5.41
CA THR A 34 -2.10 -2.98 4.48
C THR A 34 -2.80 -1.77 3.91
N ILE A 35 -2.78 -1.62 2.60
CA ILE A 35 -3.37 -0.48 1.90
C ILE A 35 -4.57 -0.98 1.11
N ASN A 36 -5.74 -0.43 1.42
CA ASN A 36 -6.96 -0.70 0.68
C ASN A 36 -7.18 0.47 -0.27
N PHE A 37 -7.35 0.19 -1.56
CA PHE A 37 -7.47 1.23 -2.58
C PHE A 37 -8.42 0.79 -3.68
N ASP A 38 -8.98 1.76 -4.39
CA ASP A 38 -9.90 1.53 -5.51
C ASP A 38 -9.45 2.22 -6.80
N CYS A 39 -8.20 2.65 -6.86
CA CYS A 39 -7.62 3.31 -8.03
C CYS A 39 -6.82 2.31 -8.85
N THR A 40 -7.16 2.14 -10.13
CA THR A 40 -6.46 1.19 -11.01
C THR A 40 -4.99 1.55 -11.20
N GLN A 41 -4.65 2.83 -11.21
CA GLN A 41 -3.25 3.25 -11.33
C GLN A 41 -2.40 2.83 -10.13
N ALA A 42 -3.00 2.75 -8.95
CA ALA A 42 -2.30 2.30 -7.75
C ALA A 42 -1.89 0.83 -7.83
N THR A 43 -2.55 0.01 -8.66
CA THR A 43 -2.16 -1.38 -8.86
C THR A 43 -0.76 -1.49 -9.48
N GLU A 44 -0.29 -0.45 -10.14
CA GLU A 44 1.05 -0.39 -10.71
C GLU A 44 1.98 0.51 -9.89
N SER A 45 1.50 1.69 -9.48
CA SER A 45 2.36 2.68 -8.82
C SER A 45 2.81 2.24 -7.43
N ILE A 46 1.95 1.59 -6.65
CA ILE A 46 2.34 1.13 -5.31
C ILE A 46 3.38 0.00 -5.38
N PRO A 47 3.19 -1.08 -6.18
CA PRO A 47 4.23 -2.08 -6.33
C PRO A 47 5.54 -1.53 -6.89
N GLU A 48 5.48 -0.58 -7.82
CA GLU A 48 6.67 0.05 -8.36
C GLU A 48 7.44 0.81 -7.28
N TRP A 49 6.73 1.60 -6.46
CA TRP A 49 7.34 2.30 -5.34
C TRP A 49 7.99 1.33 -4.34
N THR A 50 7.27 0.26 -3.97
CA THR A 50 7.79 -0.70 -3.00
C THR A 50 9.02 -1.42 -3.52
N ALA A 51 9.07 -1.70 -4.83
CA ALA A 51 10.26 -2.31 -5.44
C ALA A 51 11.45 -1.37 -5.40
N GLN A 52 11.25 -0.07 -5.65
CA GLN A 52 12.31 0.94 -5.61
C GLN A 52 12.81 1.16 -4.19
N ALA A 53 11.94 1.05 -3.20
CA ALA A 53 12.27 1.26 -1.79
C ALA A 53 12.74 -0.02 -1.09
N ASP A 54 12.78 -1.15 -1.80
CA ASP A 54 13.12 -2.46 -1.26
C ASP A 54 12.19 -2.91 -0.14
N TYR A 55 10.91 -2.57 -0.24
CA TYR A 55 9.89 -3.03 0.69
C TYR A 55 9.22 -4.28 0.10
N PRO A 56 9.33 -5.46 0.74
CA PRO A 56 8.68 -6.65 0.20
C PRO A 56 7.16 -6.56 0.30
N VAL A 57 6.49 -6.95 -0.79
CA VAL A 57 5.04 -7.09 -0.83
C VAL A 57 4.71 -8.50 -0.37
N THR A 58 4.00 -8.61 0.76
CA THR A 58 3.64 -9.92 1.32
C THR A 58 2.29 -10.41 0.83
N SER A 59 1.43 -9.52 0.35
CA SER A 59 0.12 -9.88 -0.19
C SER A 59 -0.37 -8.81 -1.14
N PHE A 60 -0.99 -9.23 -2.24
CA PHE A 60 -1.67 -8.32 -3.18
C PHE A 60 -2.86 -9.06 -3.74
N ARG A 61 -4.08 -8.57 -3.48
CA ARG A 61 -5.30 -9.23 -3.93
C ARG A 61 -6.34 -8.22 -4.39
N LYS A 62 -7.17 -8.66 -5.35
CA LYS A 62 -8.38 -7.95 -5.70
C LYS A 62 -9.50 -8.46 -4.79
N VAL A 63 -10.14 -7.56 -4.06
CA VAL A 63 -11.14 -7.93 -3.05
C VAL A 63 -12.56 -7.54 -3.45
N GLY A 64 -12.72 -6.85 -4.57
CA GLY A 64 -14.02 -6.45 -5.09
C GLY A 64 -13.94 -6.21 -6.59
N SER A 65 -15.00 -5.68 -7.20
CA SER A 65 -15.03 -5.42 -8.64
C SER A 65 -14.01 -4.36 -9.05
N ALA A 66 -13.72 -3.40 -8.16
CA ALA A 66 -12.76 -2.33 -8.40
C ALA A 66 -12.01 -1.97 -7.12
N ASP A 67 -11.80 -2.94 -6.24
CA ASP A 67 -11.12 -2.73 -4.96
C ASP A 67 -9.99 -3.73 -4.83
N TRP A 68 -8.85 -3.24 -4.33
CA TRP A 68 -7.64 -4.05 -4.12
C TRP A 68 -7.09 -3.82 -2.72
N THR A 69 -6.36 -4.81 -2.23
CA THR A 69 -5.60 -4.69 -0.99
C THR A 69 -4.17 -5.18 -1.22
N ILE A 70 -3.22 -4.42 -0.70
CA ILE A 70 -1.80 -4.77 -0.77
C ILE A 70 -1.20 -4.65 0.62
N THR A 71 -0.42 -5.63 1.02
CA THR A 71 0.30 -5.61 2.30
C THR A 71 1.78 -5.53 2.02
N VAL A 72 2.44 -4.54 2.61
CA VAL A 72 3.86 -4.24 2.41
C VAL A 72 4.55 -4.26 3.77
N GLU A 73 5.74 -4.86 3.82
CA GLU A 73 6.53 -4.92 5.02
C GLU A 73 7.59 -3.82 5.02
N LYS A 74 7.75 -3.15 6.16
CA LYS A 74 8.82 -2.16 6.34
C LYS A 74 10.15 -2.90 6.52
N ALA A 75 11.01 -2.75 5.56
CA ALA A 75 12.33 -3.40 5.59
C ALA A 75 13.42 -2.48 6.09
#